data_233c50a43e91c672c43777bae0257aed
#
_entry.id   233c50a43e91c672c43777bae0257aed
#
_cell.length_a   1.000
_cell.length_b   1.000
_cell.length_c   1.000
_cell.angle_alpha   90.00
_cell.angle_beta   90.00
_cell.angle_gamma   90.00
#
_symmetry.space_group_name_H-M   'P 1'
#
loop_
_entity.id
_entity.type
_entity.pdbx_description
1 polymer ?
#
loop_
_entity_poly.entity_id
_entity_poly.type
_entity_poly.pdbx_seq_one_letter_code
_entity_poly.pdbx_strand_id
1 'polypeptide(L)'
;MILNRRDEMKYLFSLLLTFTFYTYADDHGSEADVLAAVDKYYAARTARDFKTMVAMESKKGVCSTNSDGSFHKACVVFTAEDYEQNYPDGLNNVHYPEATMLTKDAYLVRFYYEGVAGSDNQPYRTRVTTTWVNEDGNWVMRSQHYSSAAYGGVHQTVRSDFED
;
A
#
# COMPACT_ATOMS: atom_id res chain seq x y z
N MET A 1 -5.90 52.47 -52.01
CA MET A 1 -5.46 52.17 -50.64
C MET A 1 -5.23 50.66 -50.57
N ILE A 2 -3.97 50.25 -50.75
CA ILE A 2 -3.59 48.83 -50.90
C ILE A 2 -3.28 48.34 -49.48
N LEU A 3 -4.17 47.57 -48.90
CA LEU A 3 -3.91 46.91 -47.62
C LEU A 3 -2.84 45.82 -47.80
N ASN A 4 -1.84 45.91 -46.96
CA ASN A 4 -0.62 45.15 -47.04
C ASN A 4 -0.87 43.73 -46.53
N ARG A 5 -0.89 42.71 -47.42
CA ARG A 5 -1.10 41.29 -47.14
C ARG A 5 -0.12 40.65 -46.14
N ARG A 6 0.90 41.39 -45.74
CA ARG A 6 1.92 40.88 -44.81
C ARG A 6 1.53 40.93 -43.35
N ASP A 7 0.55 41.71 -42.98
CA ASP A 7 0.15 41.85 -41.56
C ASP A 7 -0.90 40.82 -41.13
N GLU A 8 -1.71 40.34 -42.07
CA GLU A 8 -2.67 39.27 -41.75
C GLU A 8 -2.03 37.92 -41.45
N MET A 9 -0.88 37.65 -42.00
CA MET A 9 -0.16 36.38 -41.76
C MET A 9 0.50 36.30 -40.39
N LYS A 10 0.75 37.44 -39.73
CA LYS A 10 1.32 37.50 -38.40
C LYS A 10 0.30 37.14 -37.32
N TYR A 11 -0.97 37.45 -37.56
CA TYR A 11 -2.03 37.12 -36.62
C TYR A 11 -2.53 35.68 -36.74
N LEU A 12 -2.37 35.06 -37.92
CA LEU A 12 -2.71 33.66 -38.12
C LEU A 12 -1.71 32.70 -37.41
N PHE A 13 -0.44 33.14 -37.27
CA PHE A 13 0.59 32.35 -36.59
C PHE A 13 0.53 32.48 -35.07
N SER A 14 -0.08 33.55 -34.55
CA SER A 14 -0.22 33.76 -33.10
C SER A 14 -1.37 32.97 -32.47
N LEU A 15 -2.32 32.48 -33.27
CA LEU A 15 -3.49 31.75 -32.79
C LEU A 15 -3.27 30.23 -32.69
N LEU A 16 -2.12 29.73 -33.18
CA LEU A 16 -1.87 28.29 -33.24
C LEU A 16 -1.00 27.77 -32.09
N LEU A 17 -0.64 28.59 -31.11
CA LEU A 17 0.30 28.19 -30.05
C LEU A 17 -0.33 28.05 -28.67
N THR A 18 -1.65 28.00 -28.55
CA THR A 18 -2.32 27.72 -27.28
C THR A 18 -3.18 26.46 -27.29
N PHE A 19 -2.73 25.41 -27.98
CA PHE A 19 -3.14 24.07 -27.60
C PHE A 19 -2.28 23.64 -26.42
N THR A 20 -2.63 24.13 -25.24
CA THR A 20 -2.25 23.49 -24.01
C THR A 20 -2.83 22.07 -24.05
N PHE A 21 -1.95 21.11 -24.30
CA PHE A 21 -2.25 19.72 -23.99
C PHE A 21 -2.51 19.66 -22.49
N TYR A 22 -3.78 19.75 -22.10
CA TYR A 22 -4.21 19.18 -20.84
C TYR A 22 -4.02 17.66 -21.01
N THR A 23 -2.82 17.19 -20.75
CA THR A 23 -2.65 15.82 -20.34
C THR A 23 -3.42 15.74 -19.02
N TYR A 24 -4.62 15.22 -19.06
CA TYR A 24 -5.18 14.59 -17.88
C TYR A 24 -4.16 13.51 -17.53
N ALA A 25 -3.24 13.80 -16.63
CA ALA A 25 -2.62 12.77 -15.85
C ALA A 25 -3.81 12.10 -15.17
N ASP A 26 -4.11 10.88 -15.60
CA ASP A 26 -5.02 10.01 -14.87
C ASP A 26 -4.38 9.89 -13.49
N ASP A 27 -4.95 10.62 -12.51
CA ASP A 27 -4.45 10.71 -11.12
C ASP A 27 -4.82 9.41 -10.37
N HIS A 28 -4.56 8.31 -11.04
CA HIS A 28 -4.66 6.97 -10.47
C HIS A 28 -3.28 6.64 -9.92
N GLY A 29 -3.20 6.54 -8.60
CA GLY A 29 -1.95 6.24 -7.93
C GLY A 29 -1.23 5.06 -8.56
N SER A 30 0.06 5.22 -8.78
CA SER A 30 0.90 4.23 -9.43
C SER A 30 1.21 3.05 -8.52
N GLU A 31 1.75 1.97 -9.08
CA GLU A 31 2.35 0.89 -8.30
C GLU A 31 3.34 1.41 -7.25
N ALA A 32 4.16 2.41 -7.62
CA ALA A 32 5.11 3.03 -6.71
C ALA A 32 4.45 3.71 -5.51
N ASP A 33 3.28 4.35 -5.71
CA ASP A 33 2.54 4.99 -4.61
C ASP A 33 1.98 3.97 -3.63
N VAL A 34 1.50 2.83 -4.14
CA VAL A 34 1.02 1.72 -3.29
C VAL A 34 2.17 1.10 -2.51
N LEU A 35 3.32 0.85 -3.15
CA LEU A 35 4.50 0.31 -2.47
C LEU A 35 5.01 1.28 -1.40
N ALA A 36 5.02 2.58 -1.69
CA ALA A 36 5.36 3.60 -0.70
C ALA A 36 4.36 3.63 0.49
N ALA A 37 3.07 3.38 0.23
CA ALA A 37 2.08 3.26 1.29
C ALA A 37 2.33 2.02 2.16
N VAL A 38 2.70 0.88 1.58
CA VAL A 38 3.10 -0.33 2.32
C VAL A 38 4.26 -0.02 3.25
N ASP A 39 5.34 0.56 2.72
CA ASP A 39 6.53 0.88 3.49
C ASP A 39 6.20 1.84 4.65
N LYS A 40 5.42 2.88 4.37
CA LYS A 40 4.98 3.85 5.38
C LYS A 40 4.16 3.18 6.50
N TYR A 41 3.25 2.29 6.16
CA TYR A 41 2.42 1.57 7.11
C TYR A 41 3.27 0.74 8.09
N TYR A 42 4.20 -0.07 7.56
CA TYR A 42 5.04 -0.92 8.39
C TYR A 42 6.12 -0.13 9.16
N ALA A 43 6.58 0.99 8.64
CA ALA A 43 7.43 1.92 9.37
C ALA A 43 6.68 2.55 10.56
N ALA A 44 5.44 3.01 10.35
CA ALA A 44 4.57 3.51 11.41
C ALA A 44 4.31 2.45 12.48
N ARG A 45 4.06 1.21 12.06
CA ARG A 45 3.87 0.06 12.95
C ARG A 45 5.10 -0.20 13.83
N THR A 46 6.30 -0.15 13.26
CA THR A 46 7.57 -0.28 14.01
C THR A 46 7.78 0.88 14.97
N ALA A 47 7.46 2.10 14.55
CA ALA A 47 7.58 3.30 15.38
C ALA A 47 6.47 3.45 16.44
N ARG A 48 5.48 2.54 16.45
CA ARG A 48 4.24 2.65 17.26
C ARG A 48 3.46 3.94 16.99
N ASP A 49 3.59 4.50 15.81
CA ASP A 49 2.74 5.59 15.35
C ASP A 49 1.39 5.03 14.88
N PHE A 50 0.60 4.58 15.84
CA PHE A 50 -0.68 3.95 15.56
C PHE A 50 -1.72 4.92 14.98
N LYS A 51 -1.55 6.23 15.17
CA LYS A 51 -2.40 7.23 14.52
C LYS A 51 -2.17 7.23 13.01
N THR A 52 -0.92 7.24 12.58
CA THR A 52 -0.57 7.13 11.15
C THR A 52 -1.01 5.78 10.59
N MET A 53 -0.78 4.69 11.34
CA MET A 53 -1.15 3.34 10.89
C MET A 53 -2.67 3.22 10.67
N VAL A 54 -3.49 3.65 11.63
CA VAL A 54 -4.96 3.63 11.52
C VAL A 54 -5.47 4.54 10.40
N ALA A 55 -4.83 5.70 10.19
CA ALA A 55 -5.20 6.58 9.08
C ALA A 55 -4.93 5.94 7.70
N MET A 56 -4.11 4.90 7.64
CA MET A 56 -3.82 4.12 6.44
C MET A 56 -4.62 2.80 6.37
N GLU A 57 -5.58 2.61 7.24
CA GLU A 57 -6.53 1.50 7.21
C GLU A 57 -7.88 1.96 6.66
N SER A 58 -8.56 1.06 5.94
CA SER A 58 -9.86 1.36 5.35
C SER A 58 -10.89 1.71 6.43
N LYS A 59 -11.61 2.80 6.23
CA LYS A 59 -12.75 3.18 7.07
C LYS A 59 -13.87 2.13 7.13
N LYS A 60 -13.88 1.20 6.15
CA LYS A 60 -14.79 0.05 6.11
C LYS A 60 -14.26 -1.16 6.91
N GLY A 61 -13.15 -0.98 7.61
CA GLY A 61 -12.44 -2.00 8.37
C GLY A 61 -11.44 -2.80 7.54
N VAL A 62 -10.50 -3.43 8.22
CA VAL A 62 -9.51 -4.34 7.65
C VAL A 62 -9.95 -5.79 7.87
N CYS A 63 -10.03 -6.55 6.78
CA CYS A 63 -10.31 -7.99 6.84
C CYS A 63 -8.99 -8.74 7.03
N SER A 64 -8.75 -9.22 8.23
CA SER A 64 -7.52 -9.95 8.57
C SER A 64 -7.78 -11.44 8.65
N THR A 65 -6.93 -12.23 8.01
CA THR A 65 -6.93 -13.69 8.10
C THR A 65 -5.52 -14.21 8.38
N ASN A 66 -5.45 -15.25 9.18
CA ASN A 66 -4.21 -15.97 9.46
C ASN A 66 -4.47 -17.46 9.25
N SER A 67 -3.41 -18.23 8.97
CA SER A 67 -3.51 -19.67 8.75
C SER A 67 -3.97 -20.45 9.99
N ASP A 68 -3.79 -19.87 11.17
CA ASP A 68 -4.15 -20.44 12.48
C ASP A 68 -5.45 -19.88 13.05
N GLY A 69 -6.10 -18.99 12.31
CA GLY A 69 -7.25 -18.26 12.80
C GLY A 69 -8.60 -18.87 12.46
N SER A 70 -9.65 -18.32 13.09
CA SER A 70 -11.03 -18.63 12.75
C SER A 70 -11.33 -18.27 11.29
N PHE A 71 -12.01 -19.14 10.58
CA PHE A 71 -12.39 -18.96 9.19
C PHE A 71 -13.29 -17.74 8.96
N HIS A 72 -14.17 -17.45 9.91
CA HIS A 72 -15.08 -16.33 9.84
C HIS A 72 -14.64 -15.21 10.79
N LYS A 73 -13.92 -14.24 10.26
CA LYS A 73 -13.59 -12.99 10.95
C LYS A 73 -14.24 -11.82 10.24
N ALA A 74 -14.96 -11.00 10.97
CA ALA A 74 -15.44 -9.74 10.45
C ALA A 74 -14.27 -8.80 10.11
N CYS A 75 -14.47 -7.91 9.14
CA CYS A 75 -13.53 -6.81 8.94
C CYS A 75 -13.71 -5.81 10.09
N VAL A 76 -12.62 -5.40 10.71
CA VAL A 76 -12.62 -4.59 11.94
C VAL A 76 -12.05 -3.22 11.66
N VAL A 77 -12.68 -2.19 12.21
CA VAL A 77 -12.12 -0.84 12.30
C VAL A 77 -11.46 -0.75 13.67
N PHE A 78 -10.14 -0.62 13.66
CA PHE A 78 -9.35 -0.42 14.88
C PHE A 78 -9.14 1.07 15.14
N THR A 79 -9.01 1.41 16.41
CA THR A 79 -8.54 2.72 16.85
C THR A 79 -7.05 2.67 17.21
N ALA A 80 -6.43 3.82 17.34
CA ALA A 80 -5.04 3.90 17.81
C ALA A 80 -4.92 3.35 19.25
N GLU A 81 -5.94 3.55 20.07
CA GLU A 81 -6.01 3.03 21.44
C GLU A 81 -6.09 1.51 21.49
N ASP A 82 -6.82 0.87 20.56
CA ASP A 82 -6.89 -0.58 20.47
C ASP A 82 -5.49 -1.17 20.16
N TYR A 83 -4.75 -0.53 19.27
CA TYR A 83 -3.39 -0.94 18.95
C TYR A 83 -2.42 -0.67 20.11
N GLU A 84 -2.53 0.48 20.79
CA GLU A 84 -1.69 0.80 21.94
C GLU A 84 -1.80 -0.23 23.06
N GLN A 85 -2.99 -0.74 23.28
CA GLN A 85 -3.27 -1.71 24.34
C GLN A 85 -2.87 -3.14 23.97
N ASN A 86 -2.96 -3.50 22.68
CA ASN A 86 -2.91 -4.90 22.27
C ASN A 86 -1.71 -5.24 21.38
N TYR A 87 -0.97 -4.23 20.88
CA TYR A 87 0.11 -4.47 19.95
C TYR A 87 1.47 -4.50 20.65
N PRO A 88 2.23 -5.60 20.55
CA PRO A 88 3.52 -5.69 21.20
C PRO A 88 4.54 -4.78 20.52
N ASP A 89 5.54 -4.33 21.28
CA ASP A 89 6.72 -3.69 20.72
C ASP A 89 7.47 -4.65 19.79
N GLY A 90 8.05 -4.13 18.75
CA GLY A 90 8.83 -4.95 17.85
C GLY A 90 9.18 -4.29 16.53
N LEU A 91 10.03 -4.97 15.78
CA LEU A 91 10.39 -4.58 14.42
C LEU A 91 9.42 -5.21 13.42
N ASN A 92 9.18 -4.49 12.34
CA ASN A 92 8.30 -4.95 11.27
C ASN A 92 8.98 -4.65 9.93
N ASN A 93 9.67 -5.64 9.38
CA ASN A 93 10.40 -5.52 8.14
C ASN A 93 9.59 -6.13 6.98
N VAL A 94 9.55 -5.40 5.88
CA VAL A 94 8.98 -5.82 4.61
C VAL A 94 10.13 -6.08 3.65
N HIS A 95 10.12 -7.24 2.99
CA HIS A 95 11.14 -7.62 2.02
C HIS A 95 10.47 -7.95 0.69
N TYR A 96 11.05 -7.46 -0.40
CA TYR A 96 10.64 -7.75 -1.78
C TYR A 96 9.13 -7.51 -2.03
N PRO A 97 8.60 -6.31 -1.74
CA PRO A 97 7.21 -6.04 -2.00
C PRO A 97 6.96 -5.97 -3.51
N GLU A 98 5.93 -6.67 -3.95
CA GLU A 98 5.44 -6.68 -5.32
C GLU A 98 3.97 -6.26 -5.35
N ALA A 99 3.61 -5.31 -6.17
CA ALA A 99 2.23 -4.88 -6.35
C ALA A 99 1.68 -5.37 -7.69
N THR A 100 0.45 -5.86 -7.68
CA THR A 100 -0.30 -6.27 -8.87
C THR A 100 -1.58 -5.47 -8.93
N MET A 101 -1.76 -4.68 -9.97
CA MET A 101 -2.98 -3.92 -10.18
C MET A 101 -4.17 -4.86 -10.40
N LEU A 102 -5.22 -4.71 -9.60
CA LEU A 102 -6.49 -5.38 -9.77
C LEU A 102 -7.49 -4.50 -10.53
N THR A 103 -7.53 -3.24 -10.15
CA THR A 103 -8.25 -2.17 -10.82
C THR A 103 -7.45 -0.88 -10.68
N LYS A 104 -7.86 0.20 -11.33
CA LYS A 104 -7.23 1.51 -11.15
C LYS A 104 -7.21 2.00 -9.69
N ASP A 105 -8.15 1.52 -8.87
CA ASP A 105 -8.30 1.93 -7.47
C ASP A 105 -7.99 0.78 -6.48
N ALA A 106 -7.39 -0.32 -6.93
CA ALA A 106 -7.08 -1.46 -6.07
C ALA A 106 -5.84 -2.22 -6.53
N TYR A 107 -4.98 -2.58 -5.58
CA TYR A 107 -3.80 -3.40 -5.77
C TYR A 107 -3.76 -4.55 -4.77
N LEU A 108 -3.29 -5.69 -5.24
CA LEU A 108 -2.79 -6.79 -4.42
C LEU A 108 -1.29 -6.59 -4.22
N VAL A 109 -0.83 -6.60 -2.96
CA VAL A 109 0.60 -6.52 -2.66
C VAL A 109 1.04 -7.78 -1.92
N ARG A 110 2.12 -8.40 -2.38
CA ARG A 110 2.75 -9.58 -1.78
C ARG A 110 4.14 -9.22 -1.30
N PHE A 111 4.56 -9.75 -0.18
CA PHE A 111 5.90 -9.55 0.35
C PHE A 111 6.25 -10.63 1.39
N TYR A 112 7.54 -10.74 1.68
CA TYR A 112 8.00 -11.44 2.87
C TYR A 112 8.02 -10.47 4.05
N TYR A 113 7.54 -10.97 5.16
CA TYR A 113 7.48 -10.21 6.40
C TYR A 113 8.35 -10.86 7.47
N GLU A 114 9.16 -10.06 8.12
CA GLU A 114 9.89 -10.44 9.31
C GLU A 114 9.52 -9.49 10.45
N GLY A 115 8.86 -10.05 11.46
CA GLY A 115 8.56 -9.37 12.71
C GLY A 115 9.43 -9.91 13.82
N VAL A 116 9.90 -9.04 14.70
CA VAL A 116 10.52 -9.41 15.96
C VAL A 116 9.73 -8.74 17.05
N ALA A 117 9.00 -9.50 17.84
CA ALA A 117 8.10 -8.98 18.86
C ALA A 117 8.18 -9.82 20.13
N GLY A 118 7.85 -9.19 21.23
CA GLY A 118 7.80 -9.85 22.54
C GLY A 118 9.14 -9.92 23.26
N SER A 119 9.12 -10.46 24.46
CA SER A 119 10.27 -10.51 25.36
C SER A 119 11.35 -11.52 24.98
N ASP A 120 11.01 -12.49 24.14
CA ASP A 120 11.89 -13.56 23.69
C ASP A 120 12.65 -13.23 22.41
N ASN A 121 12.32 -12.12 21.76
CA ASN A 121 12.94 -11.63 20.51
C ASN A 121 12.97 -12.70 19.40
N GLN A 122 12.00 -13.63 19.39
CA GLN A 122 11.93 -14.63 18.33
C GLN A 122 11.43 -14.01 17.04
N PRO A 123 12.13 -14.23 15.93
CA PRO A 123 11.67 -13.72 14.65
C PRO A 123 10.43 -14.50 14.17
N TYR A 124 9.42 -13.74 13.78
CA TYR A 124 8.26 -14.27 13.10
C TYR A 124 8.39 -13.96 11.61
N ARG A 125 8.57 -14.98 10.79
CA ARG A 125 8.75 -14.87 9.35
C ARG A 125 7.57 -15.50 8.63
N THR A 126 7.01 -14.77 7.66
CA THR A 126 5.86 -15.26 6.92
C THR A 126 5.73 -14.57 5.56
N ARG A 127 4.94 -15.18 4.68
CA ARG A 127 4.47 -14.52 3.46
C ARG A 127 3.20 -13.76 3.78
N VAL A 128 3.12 -12.54 3.27
CA VAL A 128 1.97 -11.68 3.48
C VAL A 128 1.37 -11.29 2.15
N THR A 129 0.05 -11.28 2.10
CA THR A 129 -0.72 -10.71 1.00
C THR A 129 -1.66 -9.66 1.56
N THR A 130 -1.62 -8.47 0.99
CA THR A 130 -2.49 -7.36 1.40
C THR A 130 -3.24 -6.81 0.19
N THR A 131 -4.44 -6.28 0.42
CA THR A 131 -5.16 -5.52 -0.61
C THR A 131 -5.21 -4.06 -0.18
N TRP A 132 -4.74 -3.21 -1.07
CA TRP A 132 -4.77 -1.77 -0.92
C TRP A 132 -5.79 -1.17 -1.87
N VAL A 133 -6.57 -0.23 -1.37
CA VAL A 133 -7.59 0.47 -2.16
C VAL A 133 -7.41 1.97 -2.04
N ASN A 134 -7.74 2.68 -3.11
CA ASN A 134 -7.77 4.13 -3.08
C ASN A 134 -9.10 4.59 -2.48
N GLU A 135 -9.05 5.20 -1.30
CA GLU A 135 -10.19 5.86 -0.66
C GLU A 135 -9.89 7.36 -0.57
N ASP A 136 -10.65 8.16 -1.28
CA ASP A 136 -10.53 9.63 -1.27
C ASP A 136 -9.12 10.13 -1.63
N GLY A 137 -8.44 9.49 -2.58
CA GLY A 137 -7.08 9.84 -3.02
C GLY A 137 -5.97 9.26 -2.14
N ASN A 138 -6.29 8.45 -1.15
CA ASN A 138 -5.30 7.83 -0.25
C ASN A 138 -5.31 6.31 -0.41
N TRP A 139 -4.12 5.72 -0.49
CA TRP A 139 -3.98 4.27 -0.45
C TRP A 139 -4.12 3.77 0.98
N VAL A 140 -5.14 2.95 1.22
CA VAL A 140 -5.44 2.36 2.52
C VAL A 140 -5.54 0.84 2.42
N MET A 141 -5.12 0.15 3.48
CA MET A 141 -5.19 -1.30 3.54
C MET A 141 -6.63 -1.75 3.81
N ARG A 142 -7.15 -2.63 2.94
CA ARG A 142 -8.51 -3.19 3.04
C ARG A 142 -8.52 -4.62 3.56
N SER A 143 -7.49 -5.39 3.25
CA SER A 143 -7.34 -6.75 3.77
C SER A 143 -5.88 -7.13 3.94
N GLN A 144 -5.62 -8.09 4.82
CA GLN A 144 -4.33 -8.71 5.01
C GLN A 144 -4.47 -10.20 5.31
N HIS A 145 -3.55 -10.99 4.78
CA HIS A 145 -3.42 -12.40 5.09
C HIS A 145 -1.96 -12.71 5.43
N TYR A 146 -1.75 -13.25 6.62
CA TYR A 146 -0.45 -13.74 7.07
C TYR A 146 -0.46 -15.26 7.00
N SER A 147 0.34 -15.81 6.09
CA SER A 147 0.49 -17.26 5.89
C SER A 147 1.52 -17.80 6.87
N SER A 148 1.22 -17.75 8.16
CA SER A 148 2.06 -18.39 9.17
C SER A 148 1.62 -19.82 9.38
N ALA A 149 2.58 -20.71 9.31
CA ALA A 149 2.34 -22.12 9.61
C ALA A 149 3.11 -22.49 10.85
N ALA A 150 2.47 -22.35 11.99
CA ALA A 150 3.03 -22.83 13.24
C ALA A 150 2.96 -24.34 13.39
N TYR A 151 2.11 -25.03 12.62
CA TYR A 151 1.81 -26.44 12.83
C TYR A 151 1.72 -27.27 11.53
N GLY A 152 2.57 -28.26 11.45
CA GLY A 152 2.30 -29.48 10.72
C GLY A 152 2.19 -29.39 9.20
N GLY A 153 3.26 -29.14 8.52
CA GLY A 153 3.34 -29.41 7.10
C GLY A 153 3.36 -28.22 6.17
N VAL A 154 3.51 -27.04 6.69
CA VAL A 154 3.74 -25.87 5.86
C VAL A 154 5.17 -25.36 6.07
N HIS A 155 5.86 -25.13 4.97
CA HIS A 155 7.22 -24.64 4.94
C HIS A 155 7.36 -23.33 5.75
N GLN A 156 8.19 -23.36 6.77
CA GLN A 156 8.59 -22.13 7.44
C GLN A 156 9.52 -21.37 6.51
N THR A 157 9.21 -20.09 6.28
CA THR A 157 10.09 -19.21 5.52
C THR A 157 11.42 -19.10 6.23
N VAL A 158 12.48 -19.55 5.58
CA VAL A 158 13.86 -19.48 6.07
C VAL A 158 14.64 -18.44 5.27
N ARG A 159 15.82 -18.06 5.78
CA ARG A 159 16.62 -17.02 5.15
C ARG A 159 16.92 -17.29 3.67
N SER A 160 17.17 -18.53 3.31
CA SER A 160 17.44 -18.93 1.92
C SER A 160 16.25 -18.72 0.97
N ASP A 161 15.03 -18.52 1.49
CA ASP A 161 13.88 -18.19 0.65
C ASP A 161 13.91 -16.73 0.14
N PHE A 162 14.87 -15.94 0.65
CA PHE A 162 15.12 -14.55 0.20
C PHE A 162 16.37 -14.42 -0.68
N GLU A 163 17.07 -15.53 -0.91
CA GLU A 163 18.32 -15.59 -1.68
C GLU A 163 18.03 -16.31 -3.01
N ASP A 164 17.57 -15.56 -4.04
CA ASP A 164 17.43 -16.04 -5.42
C ASP A 164 18.71 -15.77 -6.24
#